data_f512c6ef623778e33615d73dbfe7577a
#
_entry.id   f512c6ef623778e33615d73dbfe7577a
#
_cell.length_a   1.000
_cell.length_b   1.000
_cell.length_c   1.000
_cell.angle_alpha   90.00
_cell.angle_beta   90.00
_cell.angle_gamma   90.00
#
_symmetry.space_group_name_H-M   'P 1'
#
loop_
_entity.id
_entity.type
_entity.pdbx_description
1 polymer ?
#
loop_
_entity_poly.entity_id
_entity_poly.type
_entity_poly.pdbx_seq_one_letter_code
_entity_poly.pdbx_strand_id
1 'polypeptide(L)'
;LTLFERIIAREIPATIVHEDAQCIAINDIDPQAPVHCLIIPKKRIARIAEAGTEDQSILGHLLLTAGQLAEKLELEKGFRVVINNGEDGGETVPHLHVHLLGGRSLQWPPG
;
A
#
# COMPACT_ATOMS: atom_id res chain seq x y z
N LEU A 1 -2.35 -18.32 -4.97
CA LEU A 1 -2.26 -16.90 -5.30
C LEU A 1 -2.92 -16.05 -4.22
N THR A 2 -2.28 -14.96 -3.83
CA THR A 2 -2.90 -13.99 -2.93
C THR A 2 -3.99 -13.19 -3.66
N LEU A 3 -4.85 -12.52 -2.89
CA LEU A 3 -5.82 -11.57 -3.43
C LEU A 3 -5.14 -10.54 -4.35
N PHE A 4 -4.00 -9.99 -3.92
CA PHE A 4 -3.29 -8.95 -4.69
C PHE A 4 -2.64 -9.50 -5.96
N GLU A 5 -2.13 -10.73 -5.94
CA GLU A 5 -1.65 -11.37 -7.15
C GLU A 5 -2.78 -11.54 -8.18
N ARG A 6 -3.99 -11.85 -7.73
CA ARG A 6 -5.15 -11.97 -8.60
C ARG A 6 -5.57 -10.63 -9.18
N ILE A 7 -5.48 -9.56 -8.39
CA ILE A 7 -5.75 -8.19 -8.87
C ILE A 7 -4.70 -7.78 -9.90
N ILE A 8 -3.43 -8.04 -9.64
CA ILE A 8 -2.33 -7.73 -10.57
C ILE A 8 -2.54 -8.48 -11.90
N ALA A 9 -3.00 -9.72 -11.84
CA ALA A 9 -3.27 -10.54 -13.03
C ALA A 9 -4.60 -10.21 -13.71
N ARG A 10 -5.38 -9.23 -13.20
CA ARG A 10 -6.69 -8.83 -13.72
C ARG A 10 -7.76 -9.92 -13.59
N GLU A 11 -7.59 -10.84 -12.66
CA GLU A 11 -8.60 -11.88 -12.39
C GLU A 11 -9.71 -11.38 -11.48
N ILE A 12 -9.40 -10.38 -10.63
CA ILE A 12 -10.35 -9.73 -9.72
C ILE A 12 -10.31 -8.23 -10.01
N PRO A 13 -11.48 -7.56 -10.14
CA PRO A 13 -11.51 -6.13 -10.41
C PRO A 13 -11.07 -5.31 -9.20
N ALA A 14 -10.44 -4.16 -9.48
CA ALA A 14 -10.06 -3.17 -8.48
C ALA A 14 -10.00 -1.80 -9.17
N THR A 15 -10.18 -0.74 -8.38
CA THR A 15 -9.98 0.62 -8.89
C THR A 15 -8.50 0.95 -8.81
N ILE A 16 -7.84 0.93 -9.95
CA ILE A 16 -6.41 1.18 -10.06
C ILE A 16 -6.17 2.69 -10.18
N VAL A 17 -5.35 3.23 -9.28
CA VAL A 17 -5.02 4.67 -9.27
C VAL A 17 -3.59 4.96 -9.72
N HIS A 18 -2.75 3.93 -9.77
CA HIS A 18 -1.39 4.01 -10.30
C HIS A 18 -0.91 2.62 -10.68
N GLU A 19 -0.11 2.53 -11.72
CA GLU A 19 0.57 1.28 -12.08
C GLU A 19 1.85 1.58 -12.83
N ASP A 20 2.91 0.88 -12.49
CA ASP A 20 4.17 0.89 -13.23
C ASP A 20 4.74 -0.53 -13.31
N ALA A 21 5.98 -0.67 -13.78
CA ALA A 21 6.59 -1.99 -13.94
C ALA A 21 6.81 -2.72 -12.62
N GLN A 22 6.87 -1.99 -11.50
CA GLN A 22 7.26 -2.54 -10.20
C GLN A 22 6.10 -2.65 -9.22
N CYS A 23 5.08 -1.81 -9.34
CA CYS A 23 3.97 -1.81 -8.38
C CYS A 23 2.65 -1.39 -9.00
N ILE A 24 1.59 -1.63 -8.23
CA ILE A 24 0.24 -1.18 -8.55
C ILE A 24 -0.34 -0.50 -7.30
N ALA A 25 -1.12 0.55 -7.48
CA ALA A 25 -1.86 1.15 -6.37
C ALA A 25 -3.35 1.10 -6.68
N ILE A 26 -4.12 0.68 -5.68
CA ILE A 26 -5.58 0.53 -5.79
C ILE A 26 -6.27 1.23 -4.63
N ASN A 27 -7.54 1.57 -4.80
CA ASN A 27 -8.36 2.03 -3.69
C ASN A 27 -8.72 0.84 -2.80
N ASP A 28 -8.65 1.03 -1.47
CA ASP A 28 -9.15 0.04 -0.52
C ASP A 28 -10.68 -0.01 -0.62
N ILE A 29 -11.26 -1.22 -0.65
CA ILE A 29 -12.70 -1.40 -0.75
C ILE A 29 -13.42 -1.16 0.57
N ASP A 30 -12.67 -1.10 1.68
CA ASP A 30 -13.18 -0.74 3.01
C ASP A 30 -12.36 0.42 3.56
N PRO A 31 -12.51 1.63 2.98
CA PRO A 31 -11.63 2.75 3.31
C PRO A 31 -11.82 3.22 4.76
N GLN A 32 -10.69 3.45 5.41
CA GLN A 32 -10.63 3.95 6.79
C GLN A 32 -10.39 5.46 6.84
N ALA A 33 -10.31 6.10 5.68
CA ALA A 33 -10.15 7.54 5.53
C ALA A 33 -10.72 7.94 4.16
N PRO A 34 -11.02 9.23 3.92
CA PRO A 34 -11.52 9.69 2.61
C PRO A 34 -10.61 9.30 1.45
N VAL A 35 -9.29 9.28 1.68
CA VAL A 35 -8.32 8.67 0.77
C VAL A 35 -7.70 7.48 1.48
N HIS A 36 -7.84 6.29 0.92
CA HIS A 36 -7.22 5.08 1.43
C HIS A 36 -6.82 4.20 0.25
N CYS A 37 -5.53 4.24 -0.08
CA CYS A 37 -4.96 3.48 -1.19
C CYS A 37 -4.02 2.41 -0.66
N LEU A 38 -3.86 1.34 -1.43
CA LEU A 38 -2.90 0.27 -1.17
C LEU A 38 -1.87 0.29 -2.30
N ILE A 39 -0.59 0.39 -1.95
CA ILE A 39 0.51 0.35 -2.92
C ILE A 39 1.18 -1.01 -2.76
N ILE A 40 1.18 -1.80 -3.83
CA ILE A 40 1.46 -3.22 -3.80
C ILE A 40 2.59 -3.53 -4.79
N PRO A 41 3.71 -4.14 -4.35
CA PRO A 41 4.75 -4.55 -5.28
C PRO A 41 4.25 -5.71 -6.14
N LYS A 42 4.63 -5.70 -7.42
CA LYS A 42 4.31 -6.82 -8.32
C LYS A 42 5.12 -8.07 -7.96
N LYS A 43 6.34 -7.89 -7.45
CA LYS A 43 7.08 -8.97 -6.83
C LYS A 43 6.39 -9.40 -5.54
N ARG A 44 6.15 -10.69 -5.38
CA ARG A 44 5.54 -11.18 -4.16
C ARG A 44 6.55 -11.19 -3.02
N ILE A 45 6.34 -10.30 -2.05
CA ILE A 45 7.05 -10.28 -0.76
C ILE A 45 5.93 -10.44 0.26
N ALA A 46 6.00 -11.47 1.11
CA ALA A 46 4.89 -11.77 2.01
C ALA A 46 4.65 -10.64 3.03
N ARG A 47 5.72 -10.12 3.62
CA ARG A 47 5.66 -9.06 4.63
C ARG A 47 7.00 -8.38 4.77
N ILE A 48 7.03 -7.21 5.42
CA ILE A 48 8.25 -6.41 5.50
C ILE A 48 9.39 -7.15 6.22
N ALA A 49 9.09 -7.95 7.23
CA ALA A 49 10.10 -8.69 7.97
C ALA A 49 10.75 -9.81 7.14
N GLU A 50 10.11 -10.23 6.05
CA GLU A 50 10.65 -11.26 5.15
C GLU A 50 11.33 -10.68 3.91
N ALA A 51 11.37 -9.34 3.79
CA ALA A 51 12.12 -8.70 2.71
C ALA A 51 13.63 -8.86 2.96
N GLY A 52 14.39 -9.00 1.88
CA GLY A 52 15.84 -9.08 1.94
C GLY A 52 16.49 -7.81 1.40
N THR A 53 17.82 -7.78 1.43
CA THR A 53 18.58 -6.63 0.92
C THR A 53 18.37 -6.42 -0.58
N GLU A 54 18.07 -7.49 -1.32
CA GLU A 54 17.73 -7.43 -2.74
C GLU A 54 16.42 -6.69 -3.00
N ASP A 55 15.59 -6.50 -1.97
CA ASP A 55 14.31 -5.82 -2.06
C ASP A 55 14.40 -4.32 -1.74
N GLN A 56 15.59 -3.83 -1.38
CA GLN A 56 15.77 -2.43 -0.97
C GLN A 56 15.24 -1.45 -2.02
N SER A 57 15.52 -1.69 -3.27
CA SER A 57 15.09 -0.81 -4.37
C SER A 57 13.56 -0.78 -4.51
N ILE A 58 12.91 -1.95 -4.48
CA ILE A 58 11.45 -1.99 -4.60
C ILE A 58 10.77 -1.37 -3.36
N LEU A 59 11.30 -1.60 -2.17
CA LEU A 59 10.76 -1.00 -0.95
C LEU A 59 10.84 0.53 -1.00
N GLY A 60 11.97 1.07 -1.44
CA GLY A 60 12.12 2.52 -1.65
C GLY A 60 11.14 3.04 -2.69
N HIS A 61 10.95 2.28 -3.78
CA HIS A 61 9.99 2.66 -4.83
C HIS A 61 8.56 2.74 -4.30
N LEU A 62 8.15 1.81 -3.43
CA LEU A 62 6.81 1.85 -2.83
C LEU A 62 6.60 3.13 -2.01
N LEU A 63 7.59 3.53 -1.22
CA LEU A 63 7.49 4.73 -0.39
C LEU A 63 7.50 6.01 -1.24
N LEU A 64 8.34 6.07 -2.27
CA LEU A 64 8.35 7.19 -3.21
C LEU A 64 7.01 7.30 -3.93
N THR A 65 6.46 6.18 -4.37
CA THR A 65 5.15 6.13 -5.02
C THR A 65 4.05 6.64 -4.08
N ALA A 66 4.10 6.26 -2.80
CA ALA A 66 3.14 6.76 -1.81
C ALA A 66 3.18 8.29 -1.71
N GLY A 67 4.37 8.89 -1.63
CA GLY A 67 4.52 10.34 -1.58
C GLY A 67 4.04 11.03 -2.85
N GLN A 68 4.36 10.48 -4.02
CA GLN A 68 3.93 11.02 -5.30
C GLN A 68 2.40 10.92 -5.47
N LEU A 69 1.82 9.81 -5.04
CA LEU A 69 0.38 9.60 -5.11
C LEU A 69 -0.36 10.54 -4.15
N ALA A 70 0.19 10.79 -2.96
CA ALA A 70 -0.36 11.76 -2.02
C ALA A 70 -0.41 13.15 -2.61
N GLU A 71 0.64 13.58 -3.33
CA GLU A 71 0.66 14.86 -4.03
C GLU A 71 -0.39 14.91 -5.13
N LYS A 72 -0.48 13.87 -5.94
CA LYS A 72 -1.47 13.76 -7.03
C LYS A 72 -2.90 13.82 -6.48
N LEU A 73 -3.15 13.22 -5.32
CA LEU A 73 -4.46 13.21 -4.68
C LEU A 73 -4.70 14.43 -3.78
N GLU A 74 -3.79 15.40 -3.82
CA GLU A 74 -3.93 16.69 -3.14
C GLU A 74 -4.07 16.58 -1.62
N LEU A 75 -3.30 15.67 -1.01
CA LEU A 75 -3.27 15.50 0.44
C LEU A 75 -2.35 16.54 1.09
N GLU A 76 -2.67 17.81 0.92
CA GLU A 76 -1.82 18.94 1.31
C GLU A 76 -1.66 19.10 2.81
N LYS A 77 -2.66 18.65 3.58
CA LYS A 77 -2.61 18.76 5.06
C LYS A 77 -1.88 17.60 5.71
N GLY A 78 -1.39 16.67 4.90
CA GLY A 78 -0.64 15.52 5.40
C GLY A 78 -1.37 14.20 5.19
N PHE A 79 -0.64 13.14 5.47
CA PHE A 79 -1.12 11.78 5.28
C PHE A 79 -0.34 10.83 6.19
N ARG A 80 -0.80 9.60 6.27
CA ARG A 80 -0.09 8.56 7.00
C ARG A 80 0.18 7.38 6.08
N VAL A 81 1.35 6.79 6.26
CA VAL A 81 1.75 5.56 5.58
C VAL A 81 1.83 4.46 6.63
N VAL A 82 1.21 3.33 6.36
CA VAL A 82 1.17 2.20 7.30
C VAL A 82 1.56 0.92 6.57
N ILE A 83 2.44 0.15 7.20
CA ILE A 83 2.80 -1.21 6.77
C ILE A 83 2.55 -2.13 7.95
N ASN A 84 1.62 -3.05 7.80
CA ASN A 84 1.27 -4.02 8.85
C ASN A 84 2.07 -5.30 8.66
N ASN A 85 2.68 -5.80 9.74
CA ASN A 85 3.46 -7.03 9.70
C ASN A 85 3.04 -7.93 10.84
N GLY A 86 2.57 -9.12 10.50
CA GLY A 86 2.22 -10.13 11.47
C GLY A 86 0.89 -9.87 12.18
N GLU A 87 0.54 -10.79 13.07
CA GLU A 87 -0.77 -10.78 13.75
C GLU A 87 -0.98 -9.51 14.58
N ASP A 88 -0.01 -9.15 15.42
CA ASP A 88 -0.12 -7.97 16.27
C ASP A 88 -0.07 -6.66 15.46
N GLY A 89 0.48 -6.69 14.26
CA GLY A 89 0.48 -5.56 13.35
C GLY A 89 -0.82 -5.40 12.57
N GLY A 90 -1.72 -6.39 12.64
CA GLY A 90 -2.99 -6.35 11.90
C GLY A 90 -2.86 -6.80 10.45
N GLU A 91 -1.85 -7.62 10.13
CA GLU A 91 -1.68 -8.14 8.78
C GLU A 91 -2.86 -9.03 8.39
N THR A 92 -3.43 -8.80 7.20
CA THR A 92 -4.59 -9.55 6.70
C THR A 92 -4.27 -10.36 5.45
N VAL A 93 -3.39 -9.87 4.58
CA VAL A 93 -3.02 -10.54 3.33
C VAL A 93 -1.51 -10.74 3.31
N PRO A 94 -1.00 -11.98 3.09
CA PRO A 94 0.44 -12.25 3.05
C PRO A 94 1.06 -11.85 1.70
N HIS A 95 0.86 -10.62 1.34
CA HIS A 95 1.47 -9.93 0.20
C HIS A 95 1.65 -8.49 0.64
N LEU A 96 2.90 -8.07 0.78
CA LEU A 96 3.27 -6.74 1.26
C LEU A 96 2.44 -5.66 0.55
N HIS A 97 1.92 -4.74 1.33
CA HIS A 97 1.23 -3.57 0.80
C HIS A 97 1.39 -2.40 1.75
N VAL A 98 1.45 -1.22 1.18
CA VAL A 98 1.63 0.04 1.89
C VAL A 98 0.31 0.77 1.86
N HIS A 99 -0.28 1.03 3.04
CA HIS A 99 -1.48 1.87 3.14
C HIS A 99 -1.08 3.33 3.04
N LEU A 100 -1.79 4.08 2.22
CA LEU A 100 -1.76 5.54 2.18
C LEU A 100 -3.11 6.05 2.65
N LEU A 101 -3.14 6.76 3.78
CA LEU A 101 -4.36 7.28 4.37
C LEU A 101 -4.30 8.79 4.51
N GLY A 102 -5.35 9.48 4.08
CA GLY A 102 -5.40 10.92 4.17
C GLY A 102 -6.81 11.47 4.00
N GLY A 103 -6.92 12.78 4.03
CA GLY A 103 -8.21 13.45 3.89
C GLY A 103 -8.94 13.69 5.20
N ARG A 104 -8.37 13.29 6.32
CA ARG A 104 -8.83 13.62 7.67
C ARG A 104 -7.68 13.62 8.66
N SER A 105 -7.90 14.16 9.84
CA SER A 105 -6.92 14.09 10.92
C SER A 105 -6.82 12.66 11.44
N LEU A 106 -5.59 12.17 11.54
CA LEU A 106 -5.25 10.86 12.09
C LEU A 106 -4.58 11.07 13.44
N GLN A 107 -5.05 10.36 14.44
CA GLN A 107 -4.65 10.60 15.81
C GLN A 107 -3.35 9.90 16.19
N TRP A 108 -2.77 10.30 17.31
CA TRP A 108 -1.64 9.65 17.92
C TRP A 108 -2.02 9.29 19.37
N PRO A 109 -1.76 8.07 19.85
CA PRO A 109 -1.04 6.98 19.18
C PRO A 109 -1.79 6.39 17.99
N PRO A 110 -1.07 5.69 17.08
CA PRO A 110 -1.65 5.23 15.80
C PRO A 110 -2.61 4.05 15.89
N GLY A 111 -2.73 3.46 17.05
CA GLY A 111 -3.63 2.30 17.22
C GLY A 111 -4.19 2.15 18.59
#